data_ee1a215df079239874aaa2ba7ec23ad2
#
_entry.id   ee1a215df079239874aaa2ba7ec23ad2
#
_cell.length_a   1.000
_cell.length_b   1.000
_cell.length_c   1.000
_cell.angle_alpha   90.00
_cell.angle_beta   90.00
_cell.angle_gamma   90.00
#
_symmetry.space_group_name_H-M   'P 1'
#
loop_
_entity.id
_entity.type
_entity.pdbx_description
1 polymer ?
#
loop_
_entity_poly.entity_id
_entity_poly.type
_entity_poly.pdbx_seq_one_letter_code
_entity_poly.pdbx_strand_id
1 'polypeptide(L)'
;SSSSRGLGDVYKRQVEYGNVIVDLGRNEAIIRRDELLPRESFRSGDRVLAYIQDVRREPRGPQIFLSRTNNNFMAKLFMQEVPEIYDGIVEIISVARDPGSRAKIAVHTSENSIDPVGACVGMRGSRVQSVVNELQGEKIDIVKWSPDIATFVISSLAPAEATKVVLDEEI
;
A
#
# COMPACT_ATOMS: atom_id res chain seq x y z
N SER A 1 6.30 16.25 10.39
CA SER A 1 6.77 15.36 11.44
C SER A 1 7.47 14.15 10.82
N SER A 2 8.54 13.71 11.45
CA SER A 2 9.31 12.56 10.98
C SER A 2 8.54 11.25 11.03
N SER A 3 7.52 11.15 11.86
CA SER A 3 6.69 9.97 12.00
C SER A 3 5.87 9.65 10.76
N SER A 4 5.65 10.61 9.89
CA SER A 4 4.90 10.42 8.66
C SER A 4 5.80 10.27 7.43
N ARG A 5 7.10 10.02 7.63
CA ARG A 5 8.03 9.82 6.52
C ARG A 5 7.57 8.65 5.65
N GLY A 6 7.39 8.87 4.35
CA GLY A 6 6.90 7.89 3.41
C GLY A 6 5.38 7.88 3.24
N LEU A 7 4.64 8.51 4.16
CA LEU A 7 3.19 8.64 4.07
C LEU A 7 2.81 9.99 4.65
N GLY A 8 2.08 10.78 3.91
CA GLY A 8 1.67 12.09 4.33
C GLY A 8 0.31 12.48 3.80
N ASP A 9 -0.40 13.28 4.58
CA ASP A 9 -1.66 13.86 4.20
C ASP A 9 -1.36 15.26 3.68
N VAL A 10 -1.50 15.47 2.37
CA VAL A 10 -1.06 16.67 1.68
C VAL A 10 -2.20 17.26 0.84
N TYR A 11 -2.09 18.55 0.52
CA TYR A 11 -3.09 19.23 -0.30
C TYR A 11 -2.64 19.29 -1.76
N LYS A 12 -3.55 18.88 -2.64
CA LYS A 12 -3.35 19.05 -4.07
C LYS A 12 -3.36 20.53 -4.42
N ARG A 13 -2.39 20.96 -5.20
CA ARG A 13 -2.29 22.34 -5.65
C ARG A 13 -2.91 22.55 -7.02
N GLN A 14 -2.54 21.71 -7.98
CA GLN A 14 -3.06 21.79 -9.35
C GLN A 14 -2.83 20.49 -10.09
N VAL A 15 -3.55 20.32 -11.20
CA VAL A 15 -3.35 19.21 -12.11
C VAL A 15 -2.71 19.75 -13.39
N GLU A 16 -1.61 19.15 -13.81
CA GLU A 16 -0.84 19.57 -14.97
C GLU A 16 -0.46 18.34 -15.79
N TYR A 17 -0.94 18.25 -17.03
CA TYR A 17 -0.69 17.11 -17.92
C TYR A 17 -1.09 15.76 -17.31
N GLY A 18 -2.14 15.75 -16.50
CA GLY A 18 -2.58 14.56 -15.77
C GLY A 18 -1.79 14.26 -14.49
N ASN A 19 -0.70 14.99 -14.25
CA ASN A 19 0.04 14.88 -12.99
C ASN A 19 -0.59 15.75 -11.93
N VAL A 20 -0.46 15.34 -10.65
CA VAL A 20 -0.98 16.10 -9.53
C VAL A 20 0.17 16.77 -8.82
N ILE A 21 0.14 18.10 -8.74
CA ILE A 21 1.12 18.88 -8.00
C ILE A 21 0.55 19.15 -6.62
N VAL A 22 1.28 18.77 -5.59
CA VAL A 22 0.86 18.89 -4.20
C VAL A 22 1.74 19.87 -3.45
N ASP A 23 1.12 20.62 -2.56
CA ASP A 23 1.80 21.60 -1.74
C ASP A 23 2.06 20.99 -0.36
N LEU A 24 3.34 20.90 0.00
CA LEU A 24 3.79 20.40 1.31
C LEU A 24 4.16 21.53 2.27
N GLY A 25 3.75 22.76 1.94
CA GLY A 25 4.08 23.94 2.72
C GLY A 25 5.33 24.63 2.17
N ARG A 26 6.51 24.10 2.40
CA ARG A 26 7.77 24.67 1.91
C ARG A 26 8.18 24.17 0.54
N ASN A 27 7.76 22.96 0.21
CA ASN A 27 8.16 22.28 -1.01
C ASN A 27 6.95 21.85 -1.80
N GLU A 28 7.15 21.65 -3.08
CA GLU A 28 6.16 21.03 -3.95
C GLU A 28 6.54 19.58 -4.19
N ALA A 29 5.52 18.73 -4.30
CA ALA A 29 5.68 17.34 -4.67
C ALA A 29 4.81 17.05 -5.88
N ILE A 30 5.11 15.96 -6.57
CA ILE A 30 4.36 15.54 -7.74
C ILE A 30 3.91 14.08 -7.59
N ILE A 31 2.66 13.81 -7.95
CA ILE A 31 2.19 12.46 -8.21
C ILE A 31 2.03 12.38 -9.73
N ARG A 32 2.90 11.61 -10.38
CA ARG A 32 2.80 11.42 -11.83
C ARG A 32 1.53 10.63 -12.17
N ARG A 33 1.02 10.84 -13.37
CA ARG A 33 -0.21 10.21 -13.82
C ARG A 33 -0.18 8.68 -13.67
N ASP A 34 0.95 8.05 -13.96
CA ASP A 34 1.14 6.60 -13.82
C ASP A 34 1.29 6.14 -12.36
N GLU A 35 1.45 7.06 -11.44
CA GLU A 35 1.51 6.79 -10.00
C GLU A 35 0.18 7.06 -9.29
N LEU A 36 -0.85 7.41 -10.04
CA LEU A 36 -2.23 7.52 -9.56
C LEU A 36 -2.96 6.20 -9.79
N LEU A 37 -3.95 5.93 -8.96
CA LEU A 37 -4.81 4.76 -9.17
C LEU A 37 -5.66 4.95 -10.42
N PRO A 38 -6.00 3.87 -11.14
CA PRO A 38 -6.90 3.97 -12.27
C PRO A 38 -8.23 4.60 -11.85
N ARG A 39 -8.78 5.46 -12.70
CA ARG A 39 -10.05 6.16 -12.47
C ARG A 39 -10.03 7.15 -11.31
N GLU A 40 -8.87 7.38 -10.71
CA GLU A 40 -8.72 8.34 -9.64
C GLU A 40 -8.52 9.74 -10.21
N SER A 41 -9.21 10.71 -9.65
CA SER A 41 -9.04 12.11 -10.03
C SER A 41 -9.09 13.00 -8.81
N PHE A 42 -8.31 14.06 -8.83
CA PHE A 42 -8.27 15.03 -7.76
C PHE A 42 -8.59 16.41 -8.30
N ARG A 43 -9.24 17.21 -7.46
CA ARG A 43 -9.55 18.61 -7.76
C ARG A 43 -8.64 19.51 -6.93
N SER A 44 -8.45 20.73 -7.39
CA SER A 44 -7.69 21.74 -6.65
C SER A 44 -8.31 21.92 -5.25
N GLY A 45 -7.46 21.87 -4.23
CA GLY A 45 -7.89 21.97 -2.84
C GLY A 45 -8.16 20.65 -2.15
N ASP A 46 -8.23 19.54 -2.87
CA ASP A 46 -8.39 18.22 -2.26
C ASP A 46 -7.16 17.83 -1.44
N ARG A 47 -7.42 17.10 -0.37
CA ARG A 47 -6.34 16.47 0.41
C ARG A 47 -5.99 15.14 -0.24
N VAL A 48 -4.69 14.88 -0.34
CA VAL A 48 -4.18 13.65 -0.96
C VAL A 48 -3.24 12.98 0.01
N LEU A 49 -3.44 11.70 0.23
CA LEU A 49 -2.54 10.84 0.99
C LEU A 49 -1.69 10.06 0.00
N ALA A 50 -0.37 10.05 0.17
CA ALA A 50 0.53 9.39 -0.76
C ALA A 50 1.83 8.98 -0.09
N TYR A 51 2.53 8.03 -0.72
CA TYR A 51 3.82 7.55 -0.27
C TYR A 51 4.93 8.34 -0.94
N ILE A 52 5.92 8.81 -0.17
CA ILE A 52 7.10 9.47 -0.72
C ILE A 52 7.98 8.40 -1.34
N GLN A 53 7.98 8.34 -2.68
CA GLN A 53 8.68 7.31 -3.41
C GLN A 53 10.12 7.68 -3.69
N ASP A 54 10.39 8.96 -3.96
CA ASP A 54 11.71 9.44 -4.31
C ASP A 54 11.85 10.91 -3.95
N VAL A 55 13.06 11.32 -3.63
CA VAL A 55 13.42 12.72 -3.39
C VAL A 55 14.66 13.01 -4.21
N ARG A 56 14.55 13.95 -5.15
CA ARG A 56 15.64 14.32 -6.04
C ARG A 56 16.02 15.78 -5.85
N ARG A 57 17.30 16.06 -5.99
CA ARG A 57 17.79 17.44 -6.04
C ARG A 57 17.77 17.89 -7.48
N GLU A 58 16.72 18.60 -7.84
CA GLU A 58 16.59 19.16 -9.17
C GLU A 58 16.62 20.68 -9.09
N PRO A 59 17.28 21.37 -10.05
CA PRO A 59 17.36 22.83 -10.04
C PRO A 59 16.02 23.50 -10.33
N ARG A 60 15.09 22.78 -10.95
CA ARG A 60 13.76 23.29 -11.27
C ARG A 60 12.70 22.20 -11.11
N GLY A 61 11.50 22.62 -10.71
CA GLY A 61 10.35 21.74 -10.59
C GLY A 61 10.27 21.02 -9.26
N PRO A 62 9.29 20.11 -9.12
CA PRO A 62 9.11 19.36 -7.90
C PRO A 62 10.29 18.44 -7.63
N GLN A 63 10.73 18.39 -6.38
CA GLN A 63 11.85 17.56 -5.95
C GLN A 63 11.39 16.29 -5.25
N ILE A 64 10.14 16.21 -4.85
CA ILE A 64 9.57 15.10 -4.10
C ILE A 64 8.57 14.38 -5.00
N PHE A 65 8.79 13.08 -5.18
CA PHE A 65 7.95 12.24 -6.02
C PHE A 65 7.11 11.32 -5.15
N LEU A 66 5.80 11.41 -5.31
CA LEU A 66 4.83 10.66 -4.53
C LEU A 66 4.20 9.57 -5.37
N SER A 67 3.68 8.53 -4.71
CA SER A 67 3.01 7.43 -5.38
C SER A 67 1.82 6.93 -4.57
N ARG A 68 0.76 6.56 -5.28
CA ARG A 68 -0.39 5.84 -4.71
C ARG A 68 -0.46 4.42 -5.25
N THR A 69 0.42 4.04 -6.18
CA THR A 69 0.49 2.69 -6.75
C THR A 69 1.59 1.84 -6.14
N ASN A 70 2.51 2.43 -5.41
CA ASN A 70 3.64 1.73 -4.81
C ASN A 70 3.16 0.72 -3.76
N ASN A 71 3.77 -0.45 -3.74
CA ASN A 71 3.45 -1.48 -2.74
C ASN A 71 3.63 -0.98 -1.32
N ASN A 72 4.61 -0.14 -1.08
CA ASN A 72 4.88 0.42 0.24
C ASN A 72 3.80 1.40 0.70
N PHE A 73 3.06 2.00 -0.22
CA PHE A 73 1.92 2.82 0.16
C PHE A 73 0.87 1.99 0.90
N MET A 74 0.55 0.82 0.36
CA MET A 74 -0.37 -0.12 1.01
C MET A 74 0.16 -0.58 2.37
N ALA A 75 1.45 -0.92 2.44
CA ALA A 75 2.07 -1.32 3.71
C ALA A 75 1.96 -0.21 4.76
N LYS A 76 2.18 1.04 4.38
CA LYS A 76 2.05 2.17 5.30
C LYS A 76 0.60 2.43 5.72
N LEU A 77 -0.35 2.23 4.82
CA LEU A 77 -1.77 2.34 5.18
C LEU A 77 -2.16 1.30 6.23
N PHE A 78 -1.70 0.06 6.07
CA PHE A 78 -1.94 -0.98 7.07
C PHE A 78 -1.22 -0.70 8.38
N MET A 79 -0.02 -0.17 8.33
CA MET A 79 0.69 0.24 9.55
C MET A 79 -0.10 1.30 10.33
N GLN A 80 -0.77 2.18 9.63
CA GLN A 80 -1.59 3.24 10.24
C GLN A 80 -2.87 2.68 10.85
N GLU A 81 -3.51 1.72 10.18
CA GLU A 81 -4.78 1.13 10.61
C GLU A 81 -4.63 0.03 11.66
N VAL A 82 -3.52 -0.69 11.66
CA VAL A 82 -3.32 -1.89 12.48
C VAL A 82 -2.25 -1.63 13.52
N PRO A 83 -2.64 -1.41 14.80
CA PRO A 83 -1.67 -1.16 15.87
C PRO A 83 -0.64 -2.26 16.01
N GLU A 84 -1.01 -3.52 15.81
CA GLU A 84 -0.12 -4.66 15.91
C GLU A 84 1.02 -4.60 14.88
N ILE A 85 0.77 -4.01 13.70
CA ILE A 85 1.81 -3.78 12.71
C ILE A 85 2.70 -2.63 13.12
N TYR A 86 2.11 -1.55 13.59
CA TYR A 86 2.86 -0.39 14.08
C TYR A 86 3.82 -0.76 15.21
N ASP A 87 3.35 -1.62 16.12
CA ASP A 87 4.13 -2.07 17.28
C ASP A 87 5.14 -3.17 16.94
N GLY A 88 5.14 -3.67 15.70
CA GLY A 88 6.07 -4.71 15.27
C GLY A 88 5.69 -6.12 15.66
N ILE A 89 4.49 -6.33 16.21
CA ILE A 89 4.00 -7.65 16.62
C ILE A 89 3.61 -8.47 15.39
N VAL A 90 2.96 -7.83 14.43
CA VAL A 90 2.62 -8.41 13.13
C VAL A 90 3.49 -7.76 12.06
N GLU A 91 4.05 -8.56 11.17
CA GLU A 91 4.91 -8.08 10.09
C GLU A 91 4.25 -8.30 8.74
N ILE A 92 4.37 -7.32 7.86
CA ILE A 92 4.03 -7.48 6.45
C ILE A 92 5.26 -8.03 5.75
N ILE A 93 5.18 -9.25 5.26
CA ILE A 93 6.31 -9.91 4.60
C ILE A 93 6.40 -9.51 3.14
N SER A 94 5.27 -9.46 2.45
CA SER A 94 5.25 -9.07 1.05
C SER A 94 3.90 -8.46 0.68
N VAL A 95 3.94 -7.63 -0.35
CA VAL A 95 2.77 -6.99 -0.94
C VAL A 95 2.86 -7.15 -2.45
N ALA A 96 1.80 -7.61 -3.07
CA ALA A 96 1.67 -7.64 -4.52
C ALA A 96 0.38 -6.90 -4.90
N ARG A 97 0.50 -5.92 -5.78
CA ARG A 97 -0.63 -5.07 -6.16
C ARG A 97 -0.82 -5.04 -7.67
N ASP A 98 -2.09 -5.04 -8.05
CA ASP A 98 -2.59 -4.49 -9.30
C ASP A 98 -3.37 -3.23 -8.89
N PRO A 99 -2.76 -2.05 -8.95
CA PRO A 99 -3.31 -0.86 -8.30
C PRO A 99 -4.72 -0.53 -8.77
N GLY A 100 -5.60 -0.28 -7.82
CA GLY A 100 -7.01 0.02 -8.07
C GLY A 100 -7.88 -1.20 -8.34
N SER A 101 -7.30 -2.37 -8.53
CA SER A 101 -8.02 -3.61 -8.83
C SER A 101 -7.93 -4.61 -7.69
N ARG A 102 -6.76 -5.18 -7.48
CA ARG A 102 -6.56 -6.24 -6.46
C ARG A 102 -5.19 -6.13 -5.82
N ALA A 103 -5.10 -6.68 -4.62
CA ALA A 103 -3.82 -6.82 -3.93
C ALA A 103 -3.83 -8.06 -3.05
N LYS A 104 -2.63 -8.58 -2.80
CA LYS A 104 -2.41 -9.64 -1.82
C LYS A 104 -1.31 -9.20 -0.87
N ILE A 105 -1.56 -9.44 0.42
CA ILE A 105 -0.60 -9.14 1.48
C ILE A 105 -0.32 -10.41 2.24
N ALA A 106 0.96 -10.74 2.43
CA ALA A 106 1.40 -11.82 3.28
C ALA A 106 1.84 -11.25 4.62
N VAL A 107 1.28 -11.75 5.70
CA VAL A 107 1.56 -11.28 7.06
C VAL A 107 2.03 -12.41 7.95
N HIS A 108 2.83 -12.08 8.95
CA HIS A 108 3.44 -13.03 9.87
C HIS A 108 3.52 -12.45 11.27
N THR A 109 3.45 -13.32 12.25
CA THR A 109 3.77 -12.98 13.64
C THR A 109 4.51 -14.14 14.29
N SER A 110 5.42 -13.81 15.19
CA SER A 110 6.07 -14.81 16.05
C SER A 110 5.28 -15.09 17.32
N GLU A 111 4.22 -14.33 17.57
CA GLU A 111 3.36 -14.51 18.74
C GLU A 111 2.27 -15.55 18.46
N ASN A 112 2.34 -16.71 19.12
CA ASN A 112 1.39 -17.81 18.89
C ASN A 112 -0.05 -17.46 19.28
N SER A 113 -0.23 -16.51 20.18
CA SER A 113 -1.55 -16.10 20.67
C SER A 113 -2.25 -15.10 19.74
N ILE A 114 -1.57 -14.63 18.69
CA ILE A 114 -2.10 -13.62 17.80
C ILE A 114 -2.34 -14.21 16.42
N ASP A 115 -3.53 -13.93 15.87
CA ASP A 115 -3.87 -14.23 14.48
C ASP A 115 -3.47 -13.04 13.62
N PRO A 116 -2.40 -13.12 12.81
CA PRO A 116 -1.95 -11.98 12.05
C PRO A 116 -2.94 -11.54 10.97
N VAL A 117 -3.66 -12.47 10.37
CA VAL A 117 -4.68 -12.16 9.37
C VAL A 117 -5.88 -11.47 10.04
N GLY A 118 -6.36 -12.01 11.13
CA GLY A 118 -7.46 -11.42 11.87
C GLY A 118 -7.16 -10.02 12.38
N ALA A 119 -5.91 -9.78 12.82
CA ALA A 119 -5.48 -8.46 13.26
C ALA A 119 -5.55 -7.42 12.13
N CYS A 120 -5.16 -7.81 10.92
CA CYS A 120 -5.20 -6.91 9.76
C CYS A 120 -6.60 -6.70 9.22
N VAL A 121 -7.45 -7.72 9.27
CA VAL A 121 -8.85 -7.61 8.82
C VAL A 121 -9.64 -6.71 9.76
N GLY A 122 -9.44 -6.87 11.05
CA GLY A 122 -10.17 -6.12 12.07
C GLY A 122 -11.57 -6.66 12.29
N MET A 123 -12.27 -6.08 13.29
CA MET A 123 -13.62 -6.50 13.63
C MET A 123 -14.55 -6.24 12.45
N ARG A 124 -15.21 -7.30 11.95
CA ARG A 124 -16.13 -7.23 10.81
C ARG A 124 -15.49 -6.63 9.56
N GLY A 125 -14.17 -6.79 9.40
CA GLY A 125 -13.45 -6.26 8.27
C GLY A 125 -13.21 -4.75 8.31
N SER A 126 -13.37 -4.12 9.47
CA SER A 126 -13.29 -2.66 9.58
C SER A 126 -11.94 -2.07 9.19
N ARG A 127 -10.85 -2.75 9.55
CA ARG A 127 -9.50 -2.25 9.26
C ARG A 127 -9.15 -2.39 7.79
N VAL A 128 -9.38 -3.58 7.23
CA VAL A 128 -9.11 -3.80 5.80
C VAL A 128 -10.01 -2.94 4.93
N GLN A 129 -11.26 -2.70 5.35
CA GLN A 129 -12.19 -1.86 4.59
C GLN A 129 -11.72 -0.41 4.53
N SER A 130 -11.12 0.10 5.61
CA SER A 130 -10.55 1.45 5.60
C SER A 130 -9.47 1.60 4.54
N VAL A 131 -8.61 0.59 4.41
CA VAL A 131 -7.55 0.60 3.39
C VAL A 131 -8.15 0.44 1.99
N VAL A 132 -9.12 -0.44 1.81
CA VAL A 132 -9.83 -0.63 0.54
C VAL A 132 -10.46 0.69 0.08
N ASN A 133 -11.09 1.41 0.98
CA ASN A 133 -11.74 2.68 0.66
C ASN A 133 -10.72 3.74 0.24
N GLU A 134 -9.58 3.82 0.92
CA GLU A 134 -8.52 4.76 0.55
C GLU A 134 -7.96 4.45 -0.84
N LEU A 135 -7.93 3.19 -1.22
CA LEU A 135 -7.39 2.74 -2.51
C LEU A 135 -8.47 2.59 -3.59
N GLN A 136 -9.56 3.34 -3.46
CA GLN A 136 -10.63 3.42 -4.47
C GLN A 136 -11.28 2.07 -4.80
N GLY A 137 -11.42 1.22 -3.78
CA GLY A 137 -12.07 -0.07 -3.95
C GLY A 137 -11.14 -1.21 -4.37
N GLU A 138 -9.84 -1.03 -4.29
CA GLU A 138 -8.87 -2.10 -4.55
C GLU A 138 -9.13 -3.26 -3.59
N LYS A 139 -9.44 -4.45 -4.12
CA LYS A 139 -9.73 -5.64 -3.31
C LYS A 139 -8.45 -6.16 -2.69
N ILE A 140 -8.46 -6.40 -1.38
CA ILE A 140 -7.27 -6.81 -0.64
C ILE A 140 -7.49 -8.17 -0.02
N ASP A 141 -6.66 -9.14 -0.44
CA ASP A 141 -6.59 -10.47 0.18
C ASP A 141 -5.41 -10.50 1.14
N ILE A 142 -5.69 -10.84 2.39
CA ILE A 142 -4.65 -10.96 3.42
C ILE A 142 -4.44 -12.44 3.68
N VAL A 143 -3.19 -12.89 3.52
CA VAL A 143 -2.83 -14.30 3.70
C VAL A 143 -1.74 -14.42 4.76
N LYS A 144 -1.75 -15.55 5.47
CA LYS A 144 -0.72 -15.85 6.46
C LYS A 144 0.52 -16.34 5.71
N TRP A 145 1.66 -15.70 5.96
CA TRP A 145 2.92 -16.14 5.40
C TRP A 145 3.30 -17.51 5.96
N SER A 146 3.87 -18.37 5.10
CA SER A 146 4.34 -19.68 5.46
C SER A 146 5.76 -19.90 4.91
N PRO A 147 6.66 -20.55 5.68
CA PRO A 147 7.99 -20.89 5.16
C PRO A 147 7.94 -21.96 4.08
N ASP A 148 6.85 -22.71 3.98
CA ASP A 148 6.64 -23.68 2.89
C ASP A 148 6.17 -22.91 1.65
N ILE A 149 7.04 -22.83 0.64
CA ILE A 149 6.76 -22.08 -0.59
C ILE A 149 5.52 -22.59 -1.30
N ALA A 150 5.35 -23.91 -1.39
CA ALA A 150 4.19 -24.49 -2.07
C ALA A 150 2.89 -24.15 -1.36
N THR A 151 2.86 -24.27 -0.04
CA THR A 151 1.70 -23.90 0.76
C THR A 151 1.39 -22.42 0.62
N PHE A 152 2.42 -21.57 0.66
CA PHE A 152 2.26 -20.13 0.52
C PHE A 152 1.68 -19.76 -0.85
N VAL A 153 2.19 -20.35 -1.93
CA VAL A 153 1.70 -20.07 -3.29
C VAL A 153 0.22 -20.46 -3.42
N ILE A 154 -0.15 -21.63 -2.91
CA ILE A 154 -1.54 -22.08 -2.95
C ILE A 154 -2.45 -21.13 -2.16
N SER A 155 -2.03 -20.74 -0.97
CA SER A 155 -2.78 -19.78 -0.14
C SER A 155 -2.92 -18.42 -0.81
N SER A 156 -1.87 -17.97 -1.50
CA SER A 156 -1.87 -16.68 -2.21
C SER A 156 -2.80 -16.68 -3.41
N LEU A 157 -3.07 -17.84 -4.00
CA LEU A 157 -3.99 -17.98 -5.12
C LEU A 157 -5.46 -18.09 -4.69
N ALA A 158 -5.72 -18.25 -3.41
CA ALA A 158 -7.10 -18.30 -2.92
C ALA A 158 -7.84 -16.98 -3.26
N PRO A 159 -9.15 -17.05 -3.61
CA PRO A 159 -9.99 -18.24 -3.67
C PRO A 159 -9.81 -19.12 -4.91
N ALA A 160 -8.91 -18.80 -5.81
CA ALA A 160 -8.64 -19.62 -6.98
C ALA A 160 -8.04 -20.97 -6.55
N GLU A 161 -8.45 -22.05 -7.20
CA GLU A 161 -7.89 -23.36 -6.94
C GLU A 161 -6.62 -23.59 -7.76
N ALA A 162 -5.57 -24.10 -7.10
CA ALA A 162 -4.38 -24.56 -7.77
C ALA A 162 -4.32 -26.08 -7.68
N THR A 163 -4.42 -26.75 -8.81
CA THR A 163 -4.35 -28.22 -8.86
C THR A 163 -2.93 -28.72 -8.96
N LYS A 164 -2.00 -27.85 -9.34
CA LYS A 164 -0.60 -28.20 -9.50
C LYS A 164 0.28 -26.98 -9.26
N VAL A 165 1.30 -27.14 -8.43
CA VAL A 165 2.30 -26.10 -8.20
C VAL A 165 3.64 -26.65 -8.70
N VAL A 166 4.30 -25.91 -9.59
CA VAL A 166 5.62 -26.23 -10.09
C VAL A 166 6.60 -25.20 -9.54
N LEU A 167 7.61 -25.66 -8.82
CA LEU A 167 8.65 -24.81 -8.27
C LEU A 167 9.86 -24.84 -9.20
N ASP A 168 10.32 -23.66 -9.59
CA ASP A 168 11.50 -23.48 -10.40
C ASP A 168 12.65 -23.01 -9.49
N GLU A 169 13.65 -23.86 -9.32
CA GLU A 169 14.79 -23.60 -8.43
C GLU A 169 15.82 -22.63 -9.04
N GLU A 170 15.69 -22.30 -10.32
CA GLU A 170 16.61 -21.38 -11.01
C GLU A 170 16.26 -19.92 -10.77
N ILE A 171 15.14 -19.65 -10.15
CA ILE A 171 14.70 -18.29 -9.87
C ILE A 171 15.31 -17.74 -8.59
#